data_9430c96ef24c4e96cd204702099b0185
#
_entry.id   9430c96ef24c4e96cd204702099b0185
#
_cell.length_a   1.000
_cell.length_b   1.000
_cell.length_c   1.000
_cell.angle_alpha   90.00
_cell.angle_beta   90.00
_cell.angle_gamma   90.00
#
_symmetry.space_group_name_H-M   'P 1'
#
loop_
_entity.id
_entity.type
_entity.pdbx_description
1 polymer ?
#
loop_
_entity_poly.entity_id
_entity_poly.type
_entity_poly.pdbx_seq_one_letter_code
_entity_poly.pdbx_strand_id
1 'polypeptide(L)'
;MPLTEAVEIETGVGEPRGSVVWLHGLGADGHDFEPIVPELRLPADLSLRFVFPHAPVRPVTLNGGMAMRAWYDIYSLDRGGPVDETGIRQSGTMLEGLIRRERERGISSGRIVVAGFSQGGAIATHVALRYPDPLGGLLALSTYVPLHSTLEQEVFGNSAAQPKDLPIFMAHGSMDPTLPMAMGEASRAVLADHGYSIEWHDYPMGHAVCAEEIGDIRHWLESVYTRSSGSTS
;
A
#
# COMPACT_ATOMS: atom_id res chain seq x y z
N MET A 1 14.12 -14.31 -6.30
CA MET A 1 13.08 -15.12 -5.65
C MET A 1 11.95 -15.34 -6.65
N PRO A 2 11.25 -16.51 -6.66
CA PRO A 2 10.05 -16.63 -7.46
C PRO A 2 9.02 -15.59 -6.99
N LEU A 3 8.27 -15.01 -7.93
CA LEU A 3 7.18 -14.11 -7.61
C LEU A 3 6.11 -14.89 -6.82
N THR A 4 5.53 -14.24 -5.82
CA THR A 4 4.41 -14.83 -5.08
C THR A 4 3.19 -14.95 -6.00
N GLU A 5 2.38 -15.98 -5.78
CA GLU A 5 1.09 -16.11 -6.45
C GLU A 5 0.20 -14.92 -6.10
N ALA A 6 -0.62 -14.48 -7.05
CA ALA A 6 -1.51 -13.36 -6.88
C ALA A 6 -2.85 -13.62 -7.58
N VAL A 7 -3.92 -13.09 -7.00
CA VAL A 7 -5.21 -12.95 -7.67
C VAL A 7 -5.14 -11.70 -8.55
N GLU A 8 -5.62 -11.79 -9.78
CA GLU A 8 -5.62 -10.66 -10.71
C GLU A 8 -7.01 -10.41 -11.26
N ILE A 9 -7.42 -9.15 -11.29
CA ILE A 9 -8.70 -8.70 -11.83
C ILE A 9 -8.45 -7.49 -12.73
N GLU A 10 -9.00 -7.54 -13.93
CA GLU A 10 -8.96 -6.41 -14.85
C GLU A 10 -10.32 -5.72 -14.92
N THR A 11 -10.30 -4.39 -14.93
CA THR A 11 -11.50 -3.55 -15.04
C THR A 11 -11.48 -2.76 -16.35
N GLY A 12 -12.61 -2.18 -16.71
CA GLY A 12 -12.73 -1.34 -17.89
C GLY A 12 -12.74 -2.11 -19.21
N VAL A 13 -12.47 -1.41 -20.29
CA VAL A 13 -12.48 -1.95 -21.66
C VAL A 13 -11.11 -1.80 -22.31
N GLY A 14 -10.60 -2.90 -22.85
CA GLY A 14 -9.28 -2.94 -23.51
C GLY A 14 -8.15 -3.28 -22.57
N GLU A 15 -6.91 -3.12 -23.06
CA GLU A 15 -5.71 -3.42 -22.28
C GLU A 15 -5.57 -2.50 -21.06
N PRO A 16 -5.14 -3.01 -19.91
CA PRO A 16 -4.91 -2.20 -18.72
C PRO A 16 -3.89 -1.08 -18.98
N ARG A 17 -4.27 0.13 -18.58
CA ARG A 17 -3.42 1.32 -18.69
C ARG A 17 -2.78 1.74 -17.38
N GLY A 18 -3.05 1.01 -16.32
CA GLY A 18 -2.50 1.18 -14.98
C GLY A 18 -2.67 -0.08 -14.16
N SER A 19 -1.96 -0.15 -13.06
CA SER A 19 -2.04 -1.28 -12.11
C SER A 19 -2.17 -0.79 -10.69
N VAL A 20 -2.93 -1.54 -9.88
CA VAL A 20 -2.99 -1.40 -8.43
C VAL A 20 -2.50 -2.69 -7.79
N VAL A 21 -1.33 -2.67 -7.14
CA VAL A 21 -0.81 -3.82 -6.39
C VAL A 21 -1.23 -3.66 -4.94
N TRP A 22 -2.15 -4.51 -4.48
CA TRP A 22 -2.84 -4.34 -3.19
C TRP A 22 -2.55 -5.49 -2.23
N LEU A 23 -1.90 -5.17 -1.11
CA LEU A 23 -1.46 -6.11 -0.09
C LEU A 23 -2.49 -6.22 1.05
N HIS A 24 -2.86 -7.46 1.39
CA HIS A 24 -3.80 -7.79 2.47
C HIS A 24 -3.18 -7.65 3.87
N GLY A 25 -4.01 -7.66 4.91
CA GLY A 25 -3.61 -7.65 6.30
C GLY A 25 -3.08 -9.00 6.81
N LEU A 26 -2.60 -9.01 8.06
CA LEU A 26 -2.12 -10.22 8.73
C LEU A 26 -3.19 -11.32 8.77
N GLY A 27 -2.82 -12.54 8.40
CA GLY A 27 -3.69 -13.73 8.46
C GLY A 27 -4.69 -13.86 7.30
N ALA A 28 -4.88 -12.81 6.50
CA ALA A 28 -5.68 -12.82 5.28
C ALA A 28 -4.89 -13.37 4.08
N ASP A 29 -5.42 -13.27 2.88
CA ASP A 29 -4.75 -13.63 1.64
C ASP A 29 -5.19 -12.72 0.47
N GLY A 30 -4.75 -13.00 -0.75
CA GLY A 30 -5.06 -12.17 -1.92
C GLY A 30 -6.55 -12.09 -2.28
N HIS A 31 -7.40 -12.98 -1.75
CA HIS A 31 -8.84 -12.93 -1.97
C HIS A 31 -9.57 -11.95 -1.04
N ASP A 32 -8.91 -11.46 0.01
CA ASP A 32 -9.53 -10.60 1.03
C ASP A 32 -10.06 -9.29 0.44
N PHE A 33 -9.30 -8.68 -0.46
CA PHE A 33 -9.68 -7.42 -1.14
C PHE A 33 -10.22 -7.61 -2.56
N GLU A 34 -10.31 -8.85 -3.07
CA GLU A 34 -10.92 -9.13 -4.37
C GLU A 34 -12.33 -8.52 -4.51
N PRO A 35 -13.23 -8.64 -3.50
CA PRO A 35 -14.59 -8.10 -3.57
C PRO A 35 -14.67 -6.57 -3.64
N ILE A 36 -13.60 -5.84 -3.31
CA ILE A 36 -13.61 -4.38 -3.38
C ILE A 36 -13.69 -3.86 -4.82
N VAL A 37 -13.14 -4.61 -5.78
CA VAL A 37 -13.02 -4.16 -7.18
C VAL A 37 -14.39 -3.81 -7.79
N PRO A 38 -15.43 -4.66 -7.74
CA PRO A 38 -16.76 -4.28 -8.21
C PRO A 38 -17.39 -3.15 -7.38
N GLU A 39 -17.09 -3.04 -6.08
CA GLU A 39 -17.61 -1.99 -5.21
C GLU A 39 -17.04 -0.61 -5.53
N LEU A 40 -15.83 -0.55 -6.06
CA LEU A 40 -15.21 0.70 -6.53
C LEU A 40 -15.99 1.32 -7.68
N ARG A 41 -16.77 0.54 -8.46
CA ARG A 41 -17.58 1.06 -9.60
C ARG A 41 -16.80 2.01 -10.48
N LEU A 42 -15.56 1.66 -10.81
CA LEU A 42 -14.71 2.50 -11.66
C LEU A 42 -15.33 2.72 -13.05
N PRO A 43 -15.10 3.89 -13.68
CA PRO A 43 -15.54 4.15 -15.02
C PRO A 43 -15.03 3.11 -16.03
N ALA A 44 -15.85 2.75 -17.02
CA ALA A 44 -15.52 1.71 -17.99
C ALA A 44 -14.34 2.07 -18.90
N ASP A 45 -14.00 3.33 -19.02
CA ASP A 45 -12.84 3.85 -19.77
C ASP A 45 -11.55 3.85 -18.91
N LEU A 46 -11.65 3.60 -17.60
CA LEU A 46 -10.53 3.43 -16.70
C LEU A 46 -10.15 1.95 -16.61
N SER A 47 -9.30 1.50 -17.55
CA SER A 47 -8.83 0.11 -17.61
C SER A 47 -7.64 -0.09 -16.68
N LEU A 48 -7.84 -0.82 -15.59
CA LEU A 48 -6.84 -1.09 -14.56
C LEU A 48 -6.71 -2.60 -14.32
N ARG A 49 -5.50 -3.02 -13.95
CA ARG A 49 -5.23 -4.34 -13.40
C ARG A 49 -5.02 -4.23 -11.89
N PHE A 50 -5.84 -4.93 -11.14
CA PHE A 50 -5.67 -5.14 -9.71
C PHE A 50 -4.89 -6.44 -9.49
N VAL A 51 -3.84 -6.37 -8.67
CA VAL A 51 -2.98 -7.49 -8.34
C VAL A 51 -2.98 -7.65 -6.81
N PHE A 52 -3.52 -8.76 -6.35
CA PHE A 52 -3.63 -9.09 -4.92
C PHE A 52 -2.72 -10.28 -4.59
N PRO A 53 -1.45 -10.04 -4.20
CA PRO A 53 -0.51 -11.10 -3.90
C PRO A 53 -0.83 -11.78 -2.58
N HIS A 54 -0.48 -13.08 -2.48
CA HIS A 54 -0.53 -13.82 -1.23
C HIS A 54 0.78 -13.61 -0.45
N ALA A 55 0.68 -13.22 0.83
CA ALA A 55 1.84 -13.23 1.71
C ALA A 55 2.34 -14.67 1.95
N PRO A 56 3.63 -14.87 2.19
CA PRO A 56 4.14 -16.17 2.58
C PRO A 56 3.56 -16.62 3.92
N VAL A 57 3.43 -17.94 4.12
CA VAL A 57 3.07 -18.50 5.42
C VAL A 57 4.32 -18.54 6.30
N ARG A 58 4.23 -17.93 7.47
CA ARG A 58 5.31 -17.89 8.48
C ARG A 58 4.77 -17.91 9.89
N PRO A 59 5.55 -18.35 10.89
CA PRO A 59 5.15 -18.18 12.28
C PRO A 59 5.07 -16.70 12.65
N VAL A 60 4.07 -16.33 13.46
CA VAL A 60 3.85 -14.97 13.96
C VAL A 60 3.97 -14.98 15.47
N THR A 61 5.00 -14.31 15.99
CA THR A 61 5.35 -14.32 17.41
C THR A 61 4.24 -13.81 18.31
N LEU A 62 3.59 -12.70 17.93
CA LEU A 62 2.45 -12.13 18.67
C LEU A 62 1.29 -13.12 18.84
N ASN A 63 1.12 -14.04 17.89
CA ASN A 63 0.09 -15.08 17.91
C ASN A 63 0.63 -16.42 18.43
N GLY A 64 1.62 -16.41 19.34
CA GLY A 64 2.18 -17.61 19.95
C GLY A 64 2.95 -18.51 18.98
N GLY A 65 3.48 -17.95 17.89
CA GLY A 65 4.20 -18.69 16.86
C GLY A 65 3.31 -19.45 15.87
N MET A 66 1.99 -19.19 15.87
CA MET A 66 1.06 -19.78 14.90
C MET A 66 1.46 -19.39 13.47
N ALA A 67 1.52 -20.39 12.59
CA ALA A 67 1.83 -20.18 11.18
C ALA A 67 0.61 -19.61 10.45
N MET A 68 0.78 -18.45 9.82
CA MET A 68 -0.25 -17.79 9.03
C MET A 68 0.38 -16.95 7.92
N ARG A 69 -0.43 -16.48 6.97
CA ARG A 69 0.04 -15.53 5.96
C ARG A 69 0.40 -14.21 6.62
N ALA A 70 1.67 -13.82 6.48
CA ALA A 70 2.20 -12.60 7.07
C ALA A 70 3.34 -12.03 6.21
N TRP A 71 3.35 -10.72 6.02
CA TRP A 71 4.42 -10.03 5.30
C TRP A 71 5.71 -9.99 6.12
N TYR A 72 5.61 -9.85 7.44
CA TYR A 72 6.72 -9.87 8.40
C TYR A 72 6.23 -10.39 9.76
N ASP A 73 7.14 -10.74 10.64
CA ASP A 73 6.79 -11.16 12.00
C ASP A 73 6.41 -9.95 12.86
N ILE A 74 5.42 -10.11 13.72
CA ILE A 74 5.02 -9.11 14.70
C ILE A 74 5.41 -9.63 16.08
N TYR A 75 6.36 -8.95 16.70
CA TYR A 75 6.85 -9.30 18.06
C TYR A 75 5.98 -8.69 19.15
N SER A 76 5.55 -7.44 18.96
CA SER A 76 4.69 -6.70 19.88
C SER A 76 3.92 -5.61 19.13
N LEU A 77 2.79 -5.16 19.68
CA LEU A 77 2.06 -3.96 19.25
C LEU A 77 2.48 -2.71 20.06
N ASP A 78 3.40 -2.86 21.01
CA ASP A 78 3.87 -1.75 21.82
C ASP A 78 4.69 -0.76 21.01
N ARG A 79 4.46 0.54 21.24
CA ARG A 79 5.25 1.61 20.62
C ARG A 79 6.70 1.50 21.04
N GLY A 80 7.61 1.45 20.07
CA GLY A 80 9.04 1.33 20.30
C GLY A 80 9.52 -0.09 20.65
N GLY A 81 8.67 -1.10 20.53
CA GLY A 81 9.05 -2.50 20.60
C GLY A 81 9.94 -2.95 19.44
N PRO A 82 10.51 -4.14 19.52
CA PRO A 82 11.33 -4.69 18.44
C PRO A 82 10.49 -4.88 17.16
N VAL A 83 11.11 -4.62 16.01
CA VAL A 83 10.50 -4.72 14.68
C VAL A 83 11.26 -5.74 13.85
N ASP A 84 10.55 -6.59 13.12
CA ASP A 84 11.14 -7.50 12.12
C ASP A 84 11.57 -6.73 10.86
N GLU A 85 12.65 -5.97 10.98
CA GLU A 85 13.23 -5.22 9.86
C GLU A 85 13.56 -6.12 8.67
N THR A 86 14.12 -7.31 8.94
CA THR A 86 14.47 -8.27 7.89
C THR A 86 13.24 -8.72 7.11
N GLY A 87 12.16 -9.07 7.79
CA GLY A 87 10.91 -9.47 7.15
C GLY A 87 10.25 -8.35 6.36
N ILE A 88 10.28 -7.11 6.90
CA ILE A 88 9.78 -5.92 6.18
C ILE A 88 10.56 -5.71 4.88
N ARG A 89 11.89 -5.76 4.92
CA ARG A 89 12.73 -5.57 3.72
C ARG A 89 12.56 -6.70 2.71
N GLN A 90 12.43 -7.95 3.17
CA GLN A 90 12.15 -9.10 2.28
C GLN A 90 10.80 -8.93 1.58
N SER A 91 9.76 -8.55 2.29
CA SER A 91 8.44 -8.30 1.72
C SER A 91 8.43 -7.06 0.80
N GLY A 92 9.23 -6.04 1.13
CA GLY A 92 9.49 -4.92 0.23
C GLY A 92 10.06 -5.40 -1.11
N THR A 93 11.09 -6.25 -1.09
CA THR A 93 11.68 -6.84 -2.31
C THR A 93 10.67 -7.67 -3.12
N MET A 94 9.73 -8.34 -2.45
CA MET A 94 8.65 -9.06 -3.14
C MET A 94 7.72 -8.08 -3.87
N LEU A 95 7.30 -7.00 -3.21
CA LEU A 95 6.46 -5.96 -3.84
C LEU A 95 7.18 -5.27 -4.99
N GLU A 96 8.46 -4.93 -4.86
CA GLU A 96 9.28 -4.41 -5.96
C GLU A 96 9.32 -5.38 -7.16
N GLY A 97 9.37 -6.69 -6.89
CA GLY A 97 9.28 -7.73 -7.92
C GLY A 97 7.95 -7.68 -8.67
N LEU A 98 6.83 -7.43 -7.97
CA LEU A 98 5.50 -7.28 -8.58
C LEU A 98 5.40 -5.99 -9.40
N ILE A 99 5.93 -4.87 -8.89
CA ILE A 99 6.01 -3.60 -9.64
C ILE A 99 6.81 -3.82 -10.94
N ARG A 100 7.96 -4.48 -10.86
CA ARG A 100 8.76 -4.80 -12.04
C ARG A 100 7.99 -5.67 -13.04
N ARG A 101 7.25 -6.69 -12.59
CA ARG A 101 6.40 -7.52 -13.44
C ARG A 101 5.35 -6.68 -14.19
N GLU A 102 4.70 -5.75 -13.53
CA GLU A 102 3.73 -4.85 -14.17
C GLU A 102 4.41 -3.93 -15.21
N ARG A 103 5.61 -3.47 -14.92
CA ARG A 103 6.43 -2.71 -15.90
C ARG A 103 6.80 -3.54 -17.12
N GLU A 104 7.20 -4.80 -16.94
CA GLU A 104 7.47 -5.76 -18.03
C GLU A 104 6.22 -6.04 -18.87
N ARG A 105 5.02 -5.92 -18.28
CA ARG A 105 3.71 -6.02 -18.94
C ARG A 105 3.27 -4.71 -19.61
N GLY A 106 4.14 -3.68 -19.65
CA GLY A 106 3.88 -2.43 -20.35
C GLY A 106 3.31 -1.29 -19.52
N ILE A 107 3.11 -1.47 -18.21
CA ILE A 107 2.63 -0.40 -17.33
C ILE A 107 3.81 0.42 -16.82
N SER A 108 3.86 1.72 -17.13
CA SER A 108 4.91 2.60 -16.59
C SER A 108 4.81 2.73 -15.07
N SER A 109 5.92 2.94 -14.36
CA SER A 109 5.94 3.05 -12.90
C SER A 109 5.00 4.15 -12.38
N GLY A 110 4.95 5.29 -13.04
CA GLY A 110 4.02 6.39 -12.70
C GLY A 110 2.53 6.07 -12.90
N ARG A 111 2.21 4.88 -13.39
CA ARG A 111 0.84 4.35 -13.49
C ARG A 111 0.64 3.07 -12.66
N ILE A 112 1.52 2.81 -11.70
CA ILE A 112 1.41 1.72 -10.73
C ILE A 112 1.14 2.34 -9.36
N VAL A 113 -0.04 2.09 -8.81
CA VAL A 113 -0.39 2.41 -7.42
C VAL A 113 -0.01 1.21 -6.57
N VAL A 114 0.65 1.45 -5.46
CA VAL A 114 0.83 0.44 -4.41
C VAL A 114 -0.17 0.71 -3.29
N ALA A 115 -0.87 -0.33 -2.89
CA ALA A 115 -1.95 -0.26 -1.93
C ALA A 115 -1.78 -1.32 -0.84
N GLY A 116 -2.32 -1.07 0.34
CA GLY A 116 -2.36 -2.10 1.35
C GLY A 116 -3.14 -1.70 2.60
N PHE A 117 -3.63 -2.75 3.26
CA PHE A 117 -4.37 -2.64 4.51
C PHE A 117 -3.52 -3.21 5.65
N SER A 118 -3.49 -2.52 6.79
CA SER A 118 -2.84 -3.00 8.01
C SER A 118 -1.36 -3.37 7.75
N GLN A 119 -0.95 -4.61 7.99
CA GLN A 119 0.40 -5.11 7.73
C GLN A 119 0.82 -4.93 6.26
N GLY A 120 -0.09 -5.17 5.31
CA GLY A 120 0.16 -4.93 3.88
C GLY A 120 0.36 -3.45 3.56
N GLY A 121 -0.38 -2.56 4.24
CA GLY A 121 -0.22 -1.12 4.12
C GLY A 121 1.15 -0.63 4.60
N ALA A 122 1.70 -1.25 5.64
CA ALA A 122 3.05 -0.96 6.11
C ALA A 122 4.11 -1.30 5.03
N ILE A 123 3.97 -2.45 4.35
CA ILE A 123 4.88 -2.82 3.25
C ILE A 123 4.69 -1.90 2.03
N ALA A 124 3.44 -1.59 1.66
CA ALA A 124 3.16 -0.65 0.57
C ALA A 124 3.82 0.71 0.84
N THR A 125 3.67 1.24 2.05
CA THR A 125 4.30 2.50 2.48
C THR A 125 5.83 2.40 2.47
N HIS A 126 6.40 1.30 3.01
CA HIS A 126 7.85 1.09 3.01
C HIS A 126 8.44 1.17 1.61
N VAL A 127 7.80 0.50 0.65
CA VAL A 127 8.28 0.47 -0.75
C VAL A 127 8.01 1.79 -1.45
N ALA A 128 6.80 2.35 -1.33
CA ALA A 128 6.44 3.59 -2.04
C ALA A 128 7.39 4.74 -1.72
N LEU A 129 7.85 4.82 -0.48
CA LEU A 129 8.80 5.86 -0.04
C LEU A 129 10.25 5.62 -0.49
N ARG A 130 10.61 4.39 -0.89
CA ARG A 130 11.99 3.97 -1.21
C ARG A 130 12.18 3.55 -2.66
N TYR A 131 11.09 3.41 -3.41
CA TYR A 131 11.18 2.98 -4.81
C TYR A 131 11.89 4.03 -5.66
N PRO A 132 12.85 3.65 -6.52
CA PRO A 132 13.72 4.61 -7.20
C PRO A 132 13.02 5.43 -8.28
N ASP A 133 11.98 4.88 -8.91
CA ASP A 133 11.22 5.57 -9.96
C ASP A 133 9.89 6.11 -9.40
N PRO A 134 9.36 7.22 -9.93
CA PRO A 134 8.04 7.71 -9.53
C PRO A 134 6.96 6.64 -9.68
N LEU A 135 6.18 6.41 -8.61
CA LEU A 135 4.99 5.57 -8.64
C LEU A 135 3.74 6.40 -8.88
N GLY A 136 2.67 5.75 -9.34
CA GLY A 136 1.37 6.39 -9.54
C GLY A 136 0.74 6.90 -8.25
N GLY A 137 0.98 6.21 -7.13
CA GLY A 137 0.51 6.63 -5.81
C GLY A 137 0.65 5.56 -4.74
N LEU A 138 0.36 5.96 -3.52
CA LEU A 138 0.29 5.12 -2.33
C LEU A 138 -1.11 5.19 -1.72
N LEU A 139 -1.74 4.02 -1.53
CA LEU A 139 -3.00 3.85 -0.81
C LEU A 139 -2.72 3.08 0.49
N ALA A 140 -2.75 3.76 1.63
CA ALA A 140 -2.36 3.23 2.93
C ALA A 140 -3.54 3.22 3.90
N LEU A 141 -4.14 2.04 4.14
CA LEU A 141 -5.37 1.86 4.88
C LEU A 141 -5.12 1.23 6.25
N SER A 142 -5.58 1.86 7.31
CA SER A 142 -5.48 1.39 8.71
C SER A 142 -4.08 0.86 9.03
N THR A 143 -3.06 1.67 8.77
CA THR A 143 -1.66 1.26 8.80
C THR A 143 -0.72 2.32 9.39
N TYR A 144 0.56 2.07 9.32
CA TYR A 144 1.62 2.95 9.83
C TYR A 144 2.86 2.94 8.93
N VAL A 145 3.75 3.93 9.11
CA VAL A 145 5.07 3.97 8.44
C VAL A 145 6.05 3.09 9.21
N PRO A 146 6.44 1.93 8.67
CA PRO A 146 7.44 1.08 9.31
C PRO A 146 8.83 1.65 9.06
N LEU A 147 9.78 1.34 9.97
CA LEU A 147 11.18 1.75 9.87
C LEU A 147 11.32 3.26 9.58
N HIS A 148 10.46 4.09 10.20
CA HIS A 148 10.47 5.54 10.01
C HIS A 148 11.81 6.17 10.43
N SER A 149 12.52 5.59 11.40
CA SER A 149 13.83 6.04 11.85
C SER A 149 14.94 5.92 10.79
N THR A 150 14.75 5.09 9.76
CA THR A 150 15.72 4.94 8.67
C THR A 150 15.42 5.83 7.47
N LEU A 151 14.24 6.47 7.43
CA LEU A 151 13.80 7.29 6.29
C LEU A 151 14.76 8.44 6.00
N GLU A 152 15.22 9.14 7.04
CA GLU A 152 16.14 10.28 6.89
C GLU A 152 17.38 9.87 6.11
N GLN A 153 17.97 8.74 6.47
CA GLN A 153 19.19 8.24 5.84
C GLN A 153 18.93 7.60 4.47
N GLU A 154 17.86 6.82 4.33
CA GLU A 154 17.63 5.99 3.14
C GLU A 154 16.92 6.75 2.01
N VAL A 155 16.07 7.72 2.36
CA VAL A 155 15.22 8.43 1.40
C VAL A 155 15.67 9.88 1.23
N PHE A 156 15.84 10.62 2.33
CA PHE A 156 16.05 12.06 2.31
C PHE A 156 17.53 12.48 2.33
N GLY A 157 18.42 11.61 2.80
CA GLY A 157 19.88 11.84 2.80
C GLY A 157 20.53 11.71 1.42
N ASN A 158 19.87 11.12 0.44
CA ASN A 158 20.33 11.03 -0.95
C ASN A 158 19.60 12.05 -1.83
N SER A 159 20.37 12.86 -2.57
CA SER A 159 19.84 13.91 -3.49
C SER A 159 18.99 13.38 -4.66
N ALA A 160 18.89 12.07 -4.83
CA ALA A 160 17.97 11.38 -5.73
C ALA A 160 16.61 11.06 -5.06
N ALA A 161 16.29 11.82 -4.00
CA ALA A 161 15.08 11.63 -3.21
C ALA A 161 13.83 11.55 -4.09
N GLN A 162 12.96 10.62 -3.70
CA GLN A 162 11.63 10.41 -4.24
C GLN A 162 10.91 11.74 -4.48
N PRO A 163 10.19 11.87 -5.57
CA PRO A 163 9.39 13.05 -5.81
C PRO A 163 8.43 13.24 -4.64
N LYS A 164 8.48 14.39 -4.00
CA LYS A 164 7.50 14.83 -3.00
C LYS A 164 6.08 14.92 -3.57
N ASP A 165 5.97 14.70 -4.88
CA ASP A 165 4.74 14.69 -5.67
C ASP A 165 4.05 13.31 -5.71
N LEU A 166 4.53 12.31 -4.94
CA LEU A 166 3.84 11.02 -4.81
C LEU A 166 2.43 11.26 -4.24
N PRO A 167 1.35 10.94 -4.98
CA PRO A 167 -0.01 10.99 -4.44
C PRO A 167 -0.15 9.98 -3.30
N ILE A 168 -0.54 10.44 -2.13
CA ILE A 168 -0.73 9.59 -0.95
C ILE A 168 -2.15 9.76 -0.42
N PHE A 169 -2.89 8.64 -0.38
CA PHE A 169 -4.14 8.52 0.35
C PHE A 169 -3.89 7.69 1.60
N MET A 170 -4.25 8.24 2.76
CA MET A 170 -4.22 7.51 4.03
C MET A 170 -5.58 7.56 4.69
N ALA A 171 -6.05 6.41 5.15
CA ALA A 171 -7.31 6.32 5.85
C ALA A 171 -7.21 5.45 7.10
N HIS A 172 -8.03 5.74 8.11
CA HIS A 172 -8.01 5.02 9.38
C HIS A 172 -9.40 4.96 10.04
N GLY A 173 -9.67 3.85 10.74
CA GLY A 173 -10.84 3.74 11.61
C GLY A 173 -10.63 4.49 12.92
N SER A 174 -11.53 5.44 13.26
CA SER A 174 -11.41 6.21 14.51
C SER A 174 -11.65 5.36 15.77
N MET A 175 -12.27 4.19 15.60
CA MET A 175 -12.51 3.22 16.69
C MET A 175 -11.70 1.93 16.50
N ASP A 176 -10.56 1.99 15.79
CA ASP A 176 -9.73 0.84 15.52
C ASP A 176 -9.06 0.30 16.81
N PRO A 177 -9.42 -0.91 17.28
CA PRO A 177 -8.85 -1.50 18.48
C PRO A 177 -7.53 -2.23 18.22
N THR A 178 -7.21 -2.54 16.97
CA THR A 178 -6.04 -3.32 16.57
C THR A 178 -4.84 -2.42 16.32
N LEU A 179 -5.05 -1.37 15.54
CA LEU A 179 -4.08 -0.32 15.24
C LEU A 179 -4.72 1.02 15.62
N PRO A 180 -4.46 1.55 16.83
CA PRO A 180 -5.04 2.82 17.26
C PRO A 180 -4.78 3.94 16.25
N MET A 181 -5.80 4.75 15.94
CA MET A 181 -5.73 5.86 14.97
C MET A 181 -4.51 6.77 15.20
N ALA A 182 -4.10 6.96 16.45
CA ALA A 182 -2.90 7.72 16.79
C ALA A 182 -1.60 7.20 16.12
N MET A 183 -1.56 5.94 15.67
CA MET A 183 -0.42 5.40 14.90
C MET A 183 -0.47 5.88 13.45
N GLY A 184 -1.65 5.95 12.85
CA GLY A 184 -1.87 6.53 11.53
C GLY A 184 -1.57 8.03 11.51
N GLU A 185 -2.07 8.77 12.51
CA GLU A 185 -1.79 10.21 12.69
C GLU A 185 -0.29 10.50 12.86
N ALA A 186 0.42 9.71 13.67
CA ALA A 186 1.86 9.84 13.81
C ALA A 186 2.59 9.56 12.49
N SER A 187 2.14 8.57 11.72
CA SER A 187 2.68 8.26 10.40
C SER A 187 2.44 9.39 9.40
N ARG A 188 1.23 9.96 9.39
CA ARG A 188 0.89 11.15 8.60
C ARG A 188 1.80 12.32 8.95
N ALA A 189 2.02 12.58 10.25
CA ALA A 189 2.90 13.66 10.69
C ALA A 189 4.33 13.47 10.19
N VAL A 190 4.91 12.27 10.32
CA VAL A 190 6.24 11.95 9.78
C VAL A 190 6.33 12.25 8.29
N LEU A 191 5.34 11.85 7.49
CA LEU A 191 5.36 12.12 6.05
C LEU A 191 5.19 13.61 5.73
N ALA A 192 4.31 14.32 6.45
CA ALA A 192 4.11 15.75 6.28
C ALA A 192 5.37 16.57 6.63
N ASP A 193 6.07 16.21 7.71
CA ASP A 193 7.34 16.83 8.12
C ASP A 193 8.42 16.66 7.03
N HIS A 194 8.34 15.62 6.22
CA HIS A 194 9.23 15.39 5.08
C HIS A 194 8.71 16.01 3.77
N GLY A 195 7.60 16.74 3.82
CA GLY A 195 7.08 17.54 2.71
C GLY A 195 6.17 16.78 1.74
N TYR A 196 5.67 15.60 2.12
CA TYR A 196 4.62 14.91 1.36
C TYR A 196 3.26 15.56 1.59
N SER A 197 2.44 15.60 0.53
CA SER A 197 1.03 15.97 0.64
C SER A 197 0.20 14.70 0.81
N ILE A 198 -0.57 14.62 1.89
CA ILE A 198 -1.37 13.43 2.23
C ILE A 198 -2.85 13.80 2.21
N GLU A 199 -3.62 13.08 1.41
CA GLU A 199 -5.07 13.06 1.52
C GLU A 199 -5.43 12.11 2.67
N TRP A 200 -5.91 12.68 3.78
CA TRP A 200 -6.22 11.94 5.01
C TRP A 200 -7.71 11.87 5.25
N HIS A 201 -8.18 10.66 5.56
CA HIS A 201 -9.56 10.40 5.95
C HIS A 201 -9.61 9.55 7.23
N ASP A 202 -10.62 9.80 8.06
CA ASP A 202 -10.96 8.95 9.19
C ASP A 202 -12.46 8.62 9.16
N TYR A 203 -12.77 7.39 9.55
CA TYR A 203 -14.14 6.88 9.49
C TYR A 203 -14.56 6.30 10.85
N PRO A 204 -15.85 6.39 11.22
CA PRO A 204 -16.35 5.84 12.50
C PRO A 204 -16.48 4.31 12.43
N MET A 205 -15.36 3.62 12.26
CA MET A 205 -15.26 2.17 12.13
C MET A 205 -14.07 1.61 12.92
N GLY A 206 -14.06 0.28 13.11
CA GLY A 206 -12.94 -0.46 13.69
C GLY A 206 -11.82 -0.72 12.68
N HIS A 207 -11.10 -1.85 12.85
CA HIS A 207 -10.05 -2.29 11.92
C HIS A 207 -10.65 -2.95 10.68
N ALA A 208 -11.19 -2.17 9.77
CA ALA A 208 -11.94 -2.62 8.59
C ALA A 208 -11.91 -1.53 7.50
N VAL A 209 -12.58 -1.78 6.38
CA VAL A 209 -12.86 -0.81 5.32
C VAL A 209 -14.38 -0.65 5.22
N CYS A 210 -14.88 0.57 5.11
CA CYS A 210 -16.30 0.86 4.99
C CYS A 210 -16.70 1.36 3.60
N ALA A 211 -17.99 1.40 3.31
CA ALA A 211 -18.49 1.82 2.00
C ALA A 211 -18.16 3.29 1.66
N GLU A 212 -18.08 4.17 2.65
CA GLU A 212 -17.69 5.56 2.47
C GLU A 212 -16.22 5.65 2.02
N GLU A 213 -15.33 4.93 2.73
CA GLU A 213 -13.92 4.83 2.35
C GLU A 213 -13.72 4.27 0.95
N ILE A 214 -14.49 3.24 0.54
CA ILE A 214 -14.45 2.70 -0.83
C ILE A 214 -14.82 3.78 -1.86
N GLY A 215 -15.80 4.62 -1.55
CA GLY A 215 -16.18 5.76 -2.39
C GLY A 215 -15.04 6.78 -2.54
N ASP A 216 -14.36 7.12 -1.47
CA ASP A 216 -13.24 8.05 -1.48
C ASP A 216 -12.01 7.46 -2.19
N ILE A 217 -11.71 6.18 -1.98
CA ILE A 217 -10.68 5.44 -2.73
C ILE A 217 -10.97 5.48 -4.24
N ARG A 218 -12.22 5.28 -4.65
CA ARG A 218 -12.63 5.39 -6.05
C ARG A 218 -12.26 6.76 -6.62
N HIS A 219 -12.70 7.84 -5.98
CA HIS A 219 -12.46 9.21 -6.44
C HIS A 219 -10.97 9.52 -6.50
N TRP A 220 -10.22 9.06 -5.51
CA TRP A 220 -8.78 9.22 -5.49
C TRP A 220 -8.10 8.48 -6.66
N LEU A 221 -8.45 7.21 -6.91
CA LEU A 221 -7.93 6.45 -8.06
C LEU A 221 -8.25 7.14 -9.39
N GLU A 222 -9.51 7.58 -9.58
CA GLU A 222 -9.90 8.35 -10.76
C GLU A 222 -9.00 9.58 -10.95
N SER A 223 -8.73 10.33 -9.87
CA SER A 223 -7.87 11.52 -9.92
C SER A 223 -6.42 11.20 -10.29
N VAL A 224 -5.86 10.14 -9.71
CA VAL A 224 -4.47 9.70 -9.95
C VAL A 224 -4.27 9.32 -11.41
N TYR A 225 -5.18 8.52 -11.97
CA TYR A 225 -5.04 8.03 -13.34
C TYR A 225 -5.42 9.07 -14.41
N THR A 226 -6.21 10.09 -14.06
CA THR A 226 -6.55 11.20 -14.96
C THR A 226 -5.39 12.20 -15.06
N ARG A 227 -4.72 12.53 -13.94
CA ARG A 227 -3.55 13.45 -13.93
C ARG A 227 -2.41 12.94 -14.81
N SER A 228 -2.18 11.64 -14.83
CA SER A 228 -1.10 11.01 -15.62
C SER A 228 -1.31 11.10 -17.14
N SER A 229 -2.48 11.52 -17.63
CA SER A 229 -2.79 11.64 -19.05
C SER A 229 -2.41 13.01 -19.64
N GLY A 230 -2.05 13.99 -18.80
CA GLY A 230 -1.78 15.39 -19.20
C GLY A 230 -0.29 15.76 -19.40
N SER A 231 0.65 14.84 -19.21
CA SER A 231 2.09 15.14 -19.22
C SER A 231 2.84 14.61 -20.46
N THR A 232 2.18 14.62 -21.63
CA THR A 232 2.84 14.41 -22.92
C THR A 232 2.64 15.67 -23.78
N SER A 233 3.54 16.62 -23.61
CA SER A 233 3.74 17.73 -24.55
C SER A 233 5.21 18.02 -24.65
#